data_43b231fa74d1557255e66bc56975d730
#
_entry.id   43b231fa74d1557255e66bc56975d730
#
_cell.length_a   1.000
_cell.length_b   1.000
_cell.length_c   1.000
_cell.angle_alpha   90.00
_cell.angle_beta   90.00
_cell.angle_gamma   90.00
#
_symmetry.space_group_name_H-M   'P 1'
#
loop_
_entity.id
_entity.type
_entity.pdbx_description
1 polymer ?
#
loop_
_entity_poly.entity_id
_entity_poly.type
_entity_poly.pdbx_seq_one_letter_code
_entity_poly.pdbx_strand_id
1 'polypeptide(L)'
;MSNRPKRYDANLPRNLTFRKTKQIYSWRNPVTGQEISLGKIPRKDAVAQAIEANSYIEQNYLPSALLDRLKETPDFTVSKWLERYDVILGRRSLKPSTMKIRSNQLLTIQSEFGRMAMTSITTRDIAVFLESYVQCGKHSMAVALRSLLMDVFREAVVEGIIDRNPVEPTRTPSPEVRRERLSLEQFLAIRKAAESMGGWLQNAMNIGLLTGQRREDVTRMKFSAIKDGRLFVTQSKTGHKLAMPLDLELKELGMSLELIVDECRKITHRIV
;
A
#
# COMPACT_ATOMS: atom_id res chain seq x y z
N MET A 1 29.95 -30.58 -30.73
CA MET A 1 31.29 -31.23 -30.83
C MET A 1 32.27 -30.43 -29.94
N SER A 2 32.77 -31.05 -28.88
CA SER A 2 33.74 -30.41 -27.96
C SER A 2 35.07 -30.39 -28.69
N ASN A 3 35.59 -29.15 -29.04
CA ASN A 3 36.94 -28.99 -29.55
C ASN A 3 37.92 -29.43 -28.46
N ARG A 4 38.59 -30.59 -28.65
CA ARG A 4 39.72 -30.97 -27.78
C ARG A 4 40.74 -29.83 -27.76
N PRO A 5 41.19 -29.39 -26.58
CA PRO A 5 42.23 -28.35 -26.50
C PRO A 5 43.45 -28.85 -27.26
N LYS A 6 44.02 -27.96 -28.09
CA LYS A 6 45.28 -28.29 -28.83
C LYS A 6 46.35 -28.60 -27.82
N ARG A 7 47.22 -29.59 -28.12
CA ARG A 7 48.28 -30.10 -27.22
C ARG A 7 49.21 -29.03 -26.60
N TYR A 8 49.21 -27.83 -27.15
CA TYR A 8 50.03 -26.69 -26.68
C TYR A 8 49.32 -25.85 -25.58
N ASP A 9 47.98 -26.01 -25.42
CA ASP A 9 47.21 -25.24 -24.46
C ASP A 9 46.90 -26.09 -23.19
N ALA A 10 47.30 -27.37 -23.19
CA ALA A 10 46.96 -28.32 -22.12
C ALA A 10 47.49 -27.95 -20.73
N ASN A 11 48.49 -27.09 -20.64
CA ASN A 11 49.10 -26.61 -19.39
C ASN A 11 49.03 -25.10 -19.21
N LEU A 12 48.09 -24.41 -19.89
CA LEU A 12 47.83 -23.01 -19.71
C LEU A 12 46.54 -22.79 -18.82
N PRO A 13 46.49 -21.73 -18.02
CA PRO A 13 45.29 -21.36 -17.30
C PRO A 13 44.10 -21.21 -18.26
N ARG A 14 42.86 -21.30 -17.68
CA ARG A 14 41.62 -21.03 -18.42
C ARG A 14 41.73 -19.68 -19.12
N ASN A 15 41.15 -19.56 -20.31
CA ASN A 15 41.05 -18.35 -21.09
C ASN A 15 42.41 -17.84 -21.68
N LEU A 16 43.54 -18.46 -21.38
CA LEU A 16 44.84 -18.10 -21.95
C LEU A 16 45.15 -19.04 -23.11
N THR A 17 45.56 -18.48 -24.27
CA THR A 17 45.99 -19.23 -25.46
C THR A 17 47.34 -18.74 -25.93
N PHE A 18 48.16 -19.67 -26.52
CA PHE A 18 49.42 -19.33 -27.13
C PHE A 18 49.33 -19.49 -28.66
N ARG A 19 49.50 -18.41 -29.39
CA ARG A 19 49.51 -18.42 -30.86
C ARG A 19 50.91 -18.71 -31.38
N LYS A 20 51.19 -19.96 -31.74
CA LYS A 20 52.53 -20.43 -32.16
C LYS A 20 53.07 -19.69 -33.35
N THR A 21 52.26 -19.32 -34.35
CA THR A 21 52.67 -18.62 -35.56
C THR A 21 53.20 -17.21 -35.30
N LYS A 22 52.60 -16.52 -34.30
CA LYS A 22 52.98 -15.15 -33.93
C LYS A 22 53.83 -15.10 -32.65
N GLN A 23 54.02 -16.23 -31.97
CA GLN A 23 54.68 -16.35 -30.66
C GLN A 23 54.16 -15.36 -29.60
N ILE A 24 52.84 -15.15 -29.57
CA ILE A 24 52.19 -14.25 -28.63
C ILE A 24 51.18 -15.02 -27.75
N TYR A 25 51.00 -14.55 -26.53
CA TYR A 25 49.93 -14.97 -25.66
C TYR A 25 48.69 -14.06 -25.82
N SER A 26 47.50 -14.64 -25.77
CA SER A 26 46.25 -13.92 -25.79
C SER A 26 45.34 -14.47 -24.69
N TRP A 27 44.72 -13.60 -23.95
CA TRP A 27 43.72 -13.96 -22.94
C TRP A 27 42.31 -13.51 -23.42
N ARG A 28 41.32 -14.38 -23.26
CA ARG A 28 39.94 -14.09 -23.67
C ARG A 28 39.11 -13.82 -22.45
N ASN A 29 38.48 -12.65 -22.37
CA ASN A 29 37.56 -12.30 -21.30
C ASN A 29 36.30 -13.23 -21.37
N PRO A 30 36.01 -14.04 -20.35
CA PRO A 30 34.89 -14.96 -20.35
C PRO A 30 33.51 -14.28 -20.29
N VAL A 31 33.45 -13.00 -19.84
CA VAL A 31 32.20 -12.23 -19.74
C VAL A 31 31.86 -11.52 -21.05
N THR A 32 32.85 -10.79 -21.62
CA THR A 32 32.63 -9.97 -22.82
C THR A 32 32.97 -10.73 -24.12
N GLY A 33 33.66 -11.86 -24.04
CA GLY A 33 34.16 -12.59 -25.20
C GLY A 33 35.34 -11.91 -25.92
N GLN A 34 35.77 -10.74 -25.48
CA GLN A 34 36.85 -9.96 -26.10
C GLN A 34 38.21 -10.62 -25.87
N GLU A 35 39.04 -10.72 -26.93
CA GLU A 35 40.40 -11.24 -26.86
C GLU A 35 41.37 -10.10 -26.64
N ILE A 36 42.23 -10.21 -25.61
CA ILE A 36 43.28 -9.26 -25.27
C ILE A 36 44.63 -9.90 -25.54
N SER A 37 45.42 -9.29 -26.38
CA SER A 37 46.76 -9.76 -26.67
C SER A 37 47.76 -9.32 -25.56
N LEU A 38 48.45 -10.29 -24.97
CA LEU A 38 49.53 -10.04 -23.98
C LEU A 38 50.87 -9.83 -24.64
N GLY A 39 50.97 -10.02 -25.97
CA GLY A 39 52.24 -9.84 -26.73
C GLY A 39 53.19 -11.02 -26.54
N LYS A 40 54.50 -10.73 -26.87
CA LYS A 40 55.62 -11.68 -26.74
C LYS A 40 56.22 -11.55 -25.33
N ILE A 41 55.60 -12.14 -24.33
CA ILE A 41 56.09 -12.15 -22.96
C ILE A 41 56.49 -13.57 -22.52
N PRO A 42 57.33 -13.70 -21.47
CA PRO A 42 57.64 -15.00 -20.90
C PRO A 42 56.39 -15.75 -20.46
N ARG A 43 56.42 -17.08 -20.63
CA ARG A 43 55.29 -17.95 -20.24
C ARG A 43 54.86 -17.75 -18.79
N LYS A 44 55.82 -17.56 -17.88
CA LYS A 44 55.57 -17.36 -16.45
C LYS A 44 54.71 -16.10 -16.21
N ASP A 45 55.00 -15.02 -16.90
CA ASP A 45 54.30 -13.74 -16.76
C ASP A 45 52.91 -13.78 -17.41
N ALA A 46 52.79 -14.44 -18.57
CA ALA A 46 51.49 -14.67 -19.22
C ALA A 46 50.57 -15.51 -18.37
N VAL A 47 51.06 -16.54 -17.70
CA VAL A 47 50.31 -17.39 -16.78
C VAL A 47 49.90 -16.60 -15.54
N ALA A 48 50.80 -15.82 -14.93
CA ALA A 48 50.49 -14.99 -13.76
C ALA A 48 49.39 -13.98 -14.05
N GLN A 49 49.48 -13.23 -15.17
CA GLN A 49 48.46 -12.24 -15.59
C GLN A 49 47.10 -12.90 -15.87
N ALA A 50 47.11 -14.10 -16.49
CA ALA A 50 45.89 -14.80 -16.79
C ALA A 50 45.18 -15.35 -15.51
N ILE A 51 45.97 -15.81 -14.53
CA ILE A 51 45.41 -16.25 -13.22
C ILE A 51 44.80 -15.07 -12.49
N GLU A 52 45.49 -13.93 -12.44
CA GLU A 52 45.02 -12.69 -11.81
C GLU A 52 43.72 -12.20 -12.47
N ALA A 53 43.70 -12.13 -13.82
CA ALA A 53 42.53 -11.73 -14.56
C ALA A 53 41.34 -12.67 -14.36
N ASN A 54 41.55 -13.99 -14.33
CA ASN A 54 40.51 -14.98 -14.06
C ASN A 54 39.98 -14.83 -12.63
N SER A 55 40.89 -14.67 -11.64
CA SER A 55 40.47 -14.47 -10.23
C SER A 55 39.64 -13.20 -10.06
N TYR A 56 40.06 -12.09 -10.72
CA TYR A 56 39.30 -10.83 -10.71
C TYR A 56 37.88 -11.02 -11.30
N ILE A 57 37.78 -11.72 -12.44
CA ILE A 57 36.48 -12.03 -13.06
C ILE A 57 35.65 -12.91 -12.18
N GLU A 58 36.22 -13.93 -11.57
CA GLU A 58 35.50 -14.82 -10.64
C GLU A 58 35.00 -14.09 -9.40
N GLN A 59 35.72 -13.12 -8.88
CA GLN A 59 35.30 -12.34 -7.71
C GLN A 59 34.26 -11.27 -8.03
N ASN A 60 34.30 -10.66 -9.22
CA ASN A 60 33.51 -9.45 -9.53
C ASN A 60 32.41 -9.68 -10.57
N TYR A 61 32.48 -10.77 -11.38
CA TYR A 61 31.61 -10.98 -12.53
C TYR A 61 31.06 -12.40 -12.63
N LEU A 62 31.10 -13.20 -11.56
CA LEU A 62 30.39 -14.46 -11.60
C LEU A 62 28.92 -14.18 -11.84
N PRO A 63 28.30 -14.77 -12.88
CA PRO A 63 26.85 -14.85 -12.91
C PRO A 63 26.41 -15.53 -11.62
N SER A 64 25.40 -14.95 -10.96
CA SER A 64 24.81 -15.47 -9.73
C SER A 64 24.83 -17.00 -9.77
N ALA A 65 25.44 -17.62 -8.77
CA ALA A 65 25.69 -19.05 -8.79
C ALA A 65 24.39 -19.77 -9.14
N LEU A 66 24.48 -20.93 -9.82
CA LEU A 66 23.33 -21.80 -10.10
C LEU A 66 22.48 -22.02 -8.84
N LEU A 67 23.13 -21.97 -7.66
CA LEU A 67 22.53 -22.00 -6.34
C LEU A 67 21.65 -20.78 -6.05
N ASP A 68 21.98 -19.57 -6.54
CA ASP A 68 21.13 -18.39 -6.40
C ASP A 68 19.95 -18.45 -7.37
N ARG A 69 20.14 -19.05 -8.55
CA ARG A 69 19.06 -19.37 -9.48
C ARG A 69 18.16 -20.52 -9.00
N LEU A 70 18.71 -21.46 -8.23
CA LEU A 70 17.93 -22.51 -7.57
C LEU A 70 17.28 -22.03 -6.29
N LYS A 71 17.83 -20.98 -5.66
CA LYS A 71 17.22 -20.25 -4.54
C LYS A 71 16.23 -19.17 -5.02
N GLU A 72 16.20 -18.84 -6.30
CA GLU A 72 15.05 -18.25 -6.96
C GLU A 72 13.89 -19.27 -6.90
N THR A 73 13.40 -19.53 -5.68
CA THR A 73 12.01 -19.90 -5.50
C THR A 73 11.23 -18.93 -6.36
N PRO A 74 10.18 -19.37 -7.11
CA PRO A 74 9.40 -18.46 -7.93
C PRO A 74 9.04 -17.32 -7.02
N ASP A 75 9.63 -16.16 -7.27
CA ASP A 75 9.60 -15.01 -6.40
C ASP A 75 8.17 -14.82 -5.95
N PHE A 76 7.95 -14.90 -4.66
CA PHE A 76 6.64 -14.73 -4.09
C PHE A 76 6.26 -13.28 -4.38
N THR A 77 5.57 -13.09 -5.51
CA THR A 77 5.22 -11.76 -5.99
C THR A 77 4.28 -11.09 -5.01
N VAL A 78 4.28 -9.76 -5.01
CA VAL A 78 3.33 -8.97 -4.21
C VAL A 78 1.89 -9.39 -4.50
N SER A 79 1.51 -9.66 -5.75
CA SER A 79 0.15 -10.14 -6.08
C SER A 79 -0.20 -11.43 -5.34
N LYS A 80 0.67 -12.44 -5.35
CA LYS A 80 0.45 -13.70 -4.63
C LYS A 80 0.37 -13.49 -3.11
N TRP A 81 1.19 -12.57 -2.59
CA TRP A 81 1.14 -12.21 -1.19
C TRP A 81 -0.18 -11.53 -0.82
N LEU A 82 -0.66 -10.57 -1.64
CA LEU A 82 -1.90 -9.87 -1.38
C LEU A 82 -3.12 -10.79 -1.37
N GLU A 83 -3.15 -11.83 -2.23
CA GLU A 83 -4.19 -12.87 -2.17
C GLU A 83 -4.21 -13.58 -0.82
N ARG A 84 -3.03 -13.95 -0.29
CA ARG A 84 -2.91 -14.57 1.04
C ARG A 84 -3.25 -13.60 2.16
N TYR A 85 -2.80 -12.35 2.05
CA TYR A 85 -3.11 -11.29 3.00
C TYR A 85 -4.61 -10.99 3.07
N ASP A 86 -5.34 -11.06 1.96
CA ASP A 86 -6.79 -10.87 1.95
C ASP A 86 -7.53 -11.92 2.80
N VAL A 87 -7.04 -13.17 2.79
CA VAL A 87 -7.53 -14.23 3.70
C VAL A 87 -7.24 -13.88 5.17
N ILE A 88 -6.06 -13.38 5.47
CA ILE A 88 -5.68 -12.93 6.82
C ILE A 88 -6.58 -11.78 7.25
N LEU A 89 -6.79 -10.80 6.37
CA LEU A 89 -7.65 -9.64 6.61
C LEU A 89 -9.11 -10.06 6.87
N GLY A 90 -9.63 -11.06 6.15
CA GLY A 90 -10.98 -11.61 6.33
C GLY A 90 -11.22 -12.19 7.73
N ARG A 91 -10.18 -12.72 8.38
CA ARG A 91 -10.26 -13.27 9.75
C ARG A 91 -10.38 -12.18 10.83
N ARG A 92 -10.10 -10.91 10.52
CA ARG A 92 -10.06 -9.81 11.50
C ARG A 92 -11.42 -9.20 11.83
N SER A 93 -12.52 -9.76 11.34
CA SER A 93 -13.90 -9.32 11.65
C SER A 93 -14.11 -7.80 11.45
N LEU A 94 -13.55 -7.22 10.41
CA LEU A 94 -13.67 -5.80 10.11
C LEU A 94 -15.09 -5.47 9.60
N LYS A 95 -15.54 -4.22 9.85
CA LYS A 95 -16.82 -3.76 9.30
C LYS A 95 -16.83 -3.78 7.77
N PRO A 96 -17.94 -4.09 7.10
CA PRO A 96 -18.02 -4.15 5.64
C PRO A 96 -17.51 -2.90 4.92
N SER A 97 -17.79 -1.71 5.48
CA SER A 97 -17.29 -0.44 4.95
C SER A 97 -15.76 -0.33 5.02
N THR A 98 -15.15 -0.83 6.10
CA THR A 98 -13.69 -0.88 6.25
C THR A 98 -13.08 -1.88 5.28
N MET A 99 -13.70 -3.06 5.12
CA MET A 99 -13.26 -4.06 4.14
C MET A 99 -13.26 -3.49 2.71
N LYS A 100 -14.36 -2.83 2.31
CA LYS A 100 -14.43 -2.20 0.98
C LYS A 100 -13.31 -1.18 0.74
N ILE A 101 -12.99 -0.34 1.73
CA ILE A 101 -11.89 0.62 1.63
C ILE A 101 -10.56 -0.11 1.51
N ARG A 102 -10.32 -1.14 2.34
CA ARG A 102 -9.09 -1.94 2.31
C ARG A 102 -8.91 -2.65 0.97
N SER A 103 -9.97 -3.28 0.43
CA SER A 103 -9.92 -3.93 -0.88
C SER A 103 -9.53 -2.96 -1.99
N ASN A 104 -10.10 -1.75 -2.03
CA ASN A 104 -9.72 -0.74 -3.00
C ASN A 104 -8.25 -0.29 -2.86
N GLN A 105 -7.77 -0.15 -1.62
CA GLN A 105 -6.36 0.17 -1.36
C GLN A 105 -5.42 -0.96 -1.76
N LEU A 106 -5.81 -2.23 -1.53
CA LEU A 106 -5.04 -3.40 -1.98
C LEU A 106 -4.94 -3.47 -3.49
N LEU A 107 -6.01 -3.17 -4.24
CA LEU A 107 -5.96 -3.05 -5.69
C LEU A 107 -4.98 -1.97 -6.15
N THR A 108 -4.93 -0.85 -5.44
CA THR A 108 -3.96 0.23 -5.73
C THR A 108 -2.52 -0.24 -5.51
N ILE A 109 -2.25 -0.95 -4.42
CA ILE A 109 -0.93 -1.53 -4.12
C ILE A 109 -0.58 -2.60 -5.16
N GLN A 110 -1.54 -3.44 -5.53
CA GLN A 110 -1.36 -4.48 -6.53
C GLN A 110 -1.04 -3.92 -7.91
N SER A 111 -1.68 -2.81 -8.31
CA SER A 111 -1.40 -2.16 -9.60
C SER A 111 0.03 -1.63 -9.69
N GLU A 112 0.61 -1.17 -8.59
CA GLU A 112 1.97 -0.63 -8.53
C GLU A 112 3.03 -1.72 -8.37
N PHE A 113 2.86 -2.56 -7.34
CA PHE A 113 3.90 -3.49 -6.92
C PHE A 113 3.62 -4.95 -7.30
N GLY A 114 2.43 -5.27 -7.81
CA GLY A 114 1.93 -6.63 -7.95
C GLY A 114 2.86 -7.61 -8.69
N ARG A 115 3.62 -7.11 -9.66
CA ARG A 115 4.55 -7.93 -10.46
C ARG A 115 5.94 -8.07 -9.81
N MET A 116 6.23 -7.28 -8.80
CA MET A 116 7.53 -7.28 -8.12
C MET A 116 7.59 -8.42 -7.11
N ALA A 117 8.78 -8.94 -6.89
CA ALA A 117 9.04 -9.88 -5.82
C ALA A 117 8.91 -9.18 -4.46
N MET A 118 8.34 -9.85 -3.45
CA MET A 118 8.24 -9.31 -2.09
C MET A 118 9.61 -8.91 -1.52
N THR A 119 10.64 -9.70 -1.84
CA THR A 119 12.02 -9.49 -1.39
C THR A 119 12.73 -8.34 -2.10
N SER A 120 12.26 -7.92 -3.28
CA SER A 120 12.87 -6.85 -4.07
C SER A 120 12.35 -5.45 -3.72
N ILE A 121 11.23 -5.35 -2.98
CA ILE A 121 10.65 -4.06 -2.60
C ILE A 121 11.56 -3.35 -1.59
N THR A 122 11.99 -2.16 -1.96
CA THR A 122 12.85 -1.33 -1.11
C THR A 122 12.07 -0.22 -0.41
N THR A 123 12.66 0.34 0.65
CA THR A 123 12.14 1.56 1.32
C THR A 123 11.99 2.72 0.33
N ARG A 124 12.89 2.82 -0.67
CA ARG A 124 12.84 3.86 -1.70
C ARG A 124 11.61 3.72 -2.58
N ASP A 125 11.26 2.50 -2.99
CA ASP A 125 10.08 2.25 -3.84
C ASP A 125 8.82 2.69 -3.12
N ILE A 126 8.68 2.31 -1.85
CA ILE A 126 7.56 2.73 -0.99
C ILE A 126 7.52 4.26 -0.84
N ALA A 127 8.68 4.90 -0.60
CA ALA A 127 8.73 6.34 -0.43
C ALA A 127 8.32 7.09 -1.71
N VAL A 128 8.80 6.66 -2.89
CA VAL A 128 8.44 7.24 -4.19
C VAL A 128 6.94 7.07 -4.46
N PHE A 129 6.41 5.89 -4.19
CA PHE A 129 4.98 5.62 -4.35
C PHE A 129 4.12 6.55 -3.47
N LEU A 130 4.44 6.68 -2.19
CA LEU A 130 3.70 7.56 -1.29
C LEU A 130 3.83 9.04 -1.68
N GLU A 131 5.02 9.45 -2.11
CA GLU A 131 5.30 10.81 -2.54
C GLU A 131 4.47 11.21 -3.77
N SER A 132 4.22 10.30 -4.70
CA SER A 132 3.36 10.54 -5.87
C SER A 132 1.95 11.00 -5.47
N TYR A 133 1.40 10.44 -4.39
CA TYR A 133 0.11 10.86 -3.84
C TYR A 133 0.18 12.22 -3.15
N VAL A 134 1.29 12.50 -2.45
CA VAL A 134 1.52 13.79 -1.79
C VAL A 134 1.60 14.91 -2.83
N GLN A 135 2.36 14.70 -3.91
CA GLN A 135 2.49 15.66 -5.02
C GLN A 135 1.17 15.93 -5.73
N CYS A 136 0.27 14.93 -5.78
CA CYS A 136 -1.09 15.08 -6.28
C CYS A 136 -2.05 15.70 -5.26
N GLY A 137 -1.59 16.20 -4.10
CA GLY A 137 -2.42 16.76 -3.04
C GLY A 137 -3.25 15.73 -2.26
N LYS A 138 -3.06 14.43 -2.50
CA LYS A 138 -3.82 13.34 -1.87
C LYS A 138 -3.18 12.84 -0.58
N HIS A 139 -2.79 13.74 0.32
CA HIS A 139 -2.08 13.42 1.55
C HIS A 139 -2.78 12.36 2.42
N SER A 140 -4.11 12.47 2.60
CA SER A 140 -4.87 11.50 3.40
C SER A 140 -4.84 10.09 2.80
N MET A 141 -4.81 9.97 1.47
CA MET A 141 -4.67 8.69 0.79
C MET A 141 -3.26 8.12 0.98
N ALA A 142 -2.22 8.95 0.90
CA ALA A 142 -0.85 8.54 1.18
C ALA A 142 -0.70 7.99 2.60
N VAL A 143 -1.29 8.64 3.61
CA VAL A 143 -1.32 8.13 4.99
C VAL A 143 -2.02 6.77 5.09
N ALA A 144 -3.18 6.64 4.44
CA ALA A 144 -3.95 5.41 4.47
C ALA A 144 -3.23 4.25 3.77
N LEU A 145 -2.61 4.51 2.61
CA LEU A 145 -1.79 3.53 1.88
C LEU A 145 -0.56 3.12 2.67
N ARG A 146 0.15 4.08 3.30
CA ARG A 146 1.28 3.77 4.16
C ARG A 146 0.86 2.87 5.33
N SER A 147 -0.26 3.18 5.98
CA SER A 147 -0.77 2.35 7.09
C SER A 147 -1.12 0.93 6.65
N LEU A 148 -1.70 0.77 5.46
CA LEU A 148 -2.01 -0.55 4.92
C LEU A 148 -0.74 -1.30 4.51
N LEU A 149 0.19 -0.65 3.81
CA LEU A 149 1.49 -1.22 3.44
C LEU A 149 2.26 -1.69 4.68
N MET A 150 2.27 -0.87 5.76
CA MET A 150 2.89 -1.23 7.03
C MET A 150 2.34 -2.56 7.56
N ASP A 151 1.03 -2.75 7.49
CA ASP A 151 0.36 -3.97 7.94
C ASP A 151 0.63 -5.17 7.01
N VAL A 152 0.51 -4.96 5.69
CA VAL A 152 0.80 -5.98 4.66
C VAL A 152 2.22 -6.54 4.79
N PHE A 153 3.21 -5.66 4.92
CA PHE A 153 4.60 -6.07 5.05
C PHE A 153 4.94 -6.60 6.45
N ARG A 154 4.24 -6.18 7.50
CA ARG A 154 4.37 -6.77 8.84
C ARG A 154 3.93 -8.22 8.84
N GLU A 155 2.78 -8.53 8.24
CA GLU A 155 2.32 -9.91 8.12
C GLU A 155 3.28 -10.76 7.27
N ALA A 156 3.92 -10.18 6.25
CA ALA A 156 4.93 -10.86 5.45
C ALA A 156 6.20 -11.20 6.25
N VAL A 157 6.61 -10.34 7.19
CA VAL A 157 7.69 -10.64 8.14
C VAL A 157 7.29 -11.76 9.10
N VAL A 158 6.06 -11.72 9.63
CA VAL A 158 5.54 -12.78 10.54
C VAL A 158 5.53 -14.14 9.86
N GLU A 159 5.20 -14.18 8.55
CA GLU A 159 5.21 -15.41 7.76
C GLU A 159 6.60 -15.81 7.22
N GLY A 160 7.65 -15.04 7.52
CA GLY A 160 9.02 -15.31 7.11
C GLY A 160 9.30 -15.15 5.61
N ILE A 161 8.44 -14.40 4.90
CA ILE A 161 8.61 -14.12 3.46
C ILE A 161 9.71 -13.09 3.23
N ILE A 162 9.85 -12.15 4.17
CA ILE A 162 10.86 -11.10 4.20
C ILE A 162 11.41 -10.95 5.62
N ASP A 163 12.65 -10.50 5.74
CA ASP A 163 13.30 -10.33 7.04
C ASP A 163 12.95 -9.02 7.73
N ARG A 164 12.63 -7.98 6.96
CA ARG A 164 12.39 -6.62 7.46
C ARG A 164 11.26 -5.95 6.71
N ASN A 165 10.50 -5.13 7.42
CA ASN A 165 9.45 -4.33 6.81
C ASN A 165 10.03 -3.07 6.14
N PRO A 166 9.99 -2.95 4.81
CA PRO A 166 10.57 -1.80 4.08
C PRO A 166 9.80 -0.49 4.31
N VAL A 167 8.62 -0.55 4.89
CA VAL A 167 7.76 0.63 5.14
C VAL A 167 8.17 1.36 6.42
N GLU A 168 8.74 0.65 7.40
CA GLU A 168 9.09 1.23 8.72
C GLU A 168 9.92 2.51 8.63
N PRO A 169 11.00 2.57 7.82
CA PRO A 169 11.83 3.76 7.75
C PRO A 169 11.18 4.94 7.02
N THR A 170 10.04 4.74 6.34
CA THR A 170 9.37 5.82 5.61
C THR A 170 8.70 6.81 6.56
N ARG A 171 8.71 8.09 6.19
CA ARG A 171 7.99 9.13 6.94
C ARG A 171 6.49 9.01 6.71
N THR A 172 5.71 9.27 7.77
CA THR A 172 4.25 9.39 7.61
C THR A 172 3.94 10.74 6.99
N PRO A 173 3.23 10.79 5.83
CA PRO A 173 2.78 12.05 5.26
C PRO A 173 1.90 12.81 6.27
N SER A 174 2.09 14.12 6.37
CA SER A 174 1.28 14.96 7.25
C SER A 174 0.23 15.70 6.42
N PRO A 175 -1.05 15.33 6.49
CA PRO A 175 -2.10 16.06 5.81
C PRO A 175 -2.34 17.39 6.50
N GLU A 176 -2.41 18.47 5.73
CA GLU A 176 -2.93 19.75 6.23
C GLU A 176 -4.43 19.60 6.49
N VAL A 177 -4.83 19.64 7.74
CA VAL A 177 -6.23 19.52 8.12
C VAL A 177 -6.88 20.89 8.08
N ARG A 178 -7.51 21.23 6.97
CA ARG A 178 -8.38 22.42 6.87
C ARG A 178 -9.74 22.07 7.45
N ARG A 179 -10.01 22.54 8.65
CA ARG A 179 -11.32 22.40 9.28
C ARG A 179 -12.10 23.65 9.01
N GLU A 180 -13.03 23.59 8.08
CA GLU A 180 -14.06 24.60 7.91
C GLU A 180 -15.26 24.23 8.78
N ARG A 181 -15.79 25.23 9.47
CA ARG A 181 -17.01 25.08 10.28
C ARG A 181 -18.11 25.87 9.61
N LEU A 182 -19.25 25.25 9.46
CA LEU A 182 -20.45 25.95 9.00
C LEU A 182 -20.91 26.92 10.10
N SER A 183 -21.13 28.19 9.74
CA SER A 183 -21.80 29.13 10.64
C SER A 183 -23.29 28.80 10.74
N LEU A 184 -23.95 29.26 11.78
CA LEU A 184 -25.40 29.09 11.92
C LEU A 184 -26.15 29.70 10.74
N GLU A 185 -25.74 30.90 10.30
CA GLU A 185 -26.33 31.57 9.13
C GLU A 185 -26.21 30.75 7.86
N GLN A 186 -25.04 30.18 7.60
CA GLN A 186 -24.81 29.29 6.46
C GLN A 186 -25.67 28.03 6.56
N PHE A 187 -25.77 27.44 7.76
CA PHE A 187 -26.65 26.30 7.99
C PHE A 187 -28.11 26.64 7.68
N LEU A 188 -28.63 27.75 8.19
CA LEU A 188 -29.99 28.20 7.95
C LEU A 188 -30.27 28.50 6.48
N ALA A 189 -29.29 29.10 5.77
CA ALA A 189 -29.40 29.34 4.33
C ALA A 189 -29.50 28.01 3.54
N ILE A 190 -28.66 27.02 3.86
CA ILE A 190 -28.69 25.68 3.24
C ILE A 190 -30.00 24.98 3.57
N ARG A 191 -30.45 25.07 4.84
CA ARG A 191 -31.74 24.50 5.27
C ARG A 191 -32.92 25.09 4.51
N LYS A 192 -32.91 26.41 4.28
CA LYS A 192 -33.93 27.09 3.45
C LYS A 192 -33.90 26.59 2.00
N ALA A 193 -32.71 26.46 1.41
CA ALA A 193 -32.57 25.92 0.04
C ALA A 193 -33.08 24.47 -0.06
N ALA A 194 -32.96 23.68 1.02
CA ALA A 194 -33.42 22.30 1.08
C ALA A 194 -34.96 22.15 1.03
N GLU A 195 -35.73 23.22 1.19
CA GLU A 195 -37.22 23.21 1.09
C GLU A 195 -37.68 22.64 -0.26
N SER A 196 -37.00 22.99 -1.34
CA SER A 196 -37.32 22.50 -2.69
C SER A 196 -37.03 21.00 -2.90
N MET A 197 -36.24 20.38 -2.01
CA MET A 197 -35.84 18.98 -2.11
C MET A 197 -36.73 18.02 -1.30
N GLY A 198 -37.71 18.56 -0.59
CA GLY A 198 -38.64 17.82 0.27
C GLY A 198 -38.35 17.95 1.76
N GLY A 199 -39.40 17.95 2.57
CA GLY A 199 -39.33 18.21 4.02
C GLY A 199 -38.46 17.21 4.80
N TRP A 200 -38.27 15.99 4.28
CA TRP A 200 -37.42 14.98 4.90
C TRP A 200 -35.97 15.44 5.09
N LEU A 201 -35.45 16.22 4.11
CA LEU A 201 -34.05 16.69 4.16
C LEU A 201 -33.88 17.74 5.27
N GLN A 202 -34.81 18.68 5.37
CA GLN A 202 -34.80 19.66 6.46
C GLN A 202 -34.90 18.98 7.83
N ASN A 203 -35.77 17.98 7.97
CA ASN A 203 -35.88 17.22 9.21
C ASN A 203 -34.59 16.47 9.54
N ALA A 204 -33.94 15.85 8.56
CA ALA A 204 -32.64 15.21 8.72
C ALA A 204 -31.56 16.19 9.20
N MET A 205 -31.53 17.40 8.60
CA MET A 205 -30.61 18.47 9.00
C MET A 205 -30.87 18.94 10.42
N ASN A 206 -32.16 19.18 10.79
CA ASN A 206 -32.57 19.61 12.11
C ASN A 206 -32.18 18.57 13.17
N ILE A 207 -32.48 17.28 12.95
CA ILE A 207 -32.08 16.19 13.84
C ILE A 207 -30.57 16.11 13.97
N GLY A 208 -29.86 16.19 12.85
CA GLY A 208 -28.39 16.17 12.85
C GLY A 208 -27.77 17.30 13.67
N LEU A 209 -28.28 18.53 13.54
CA LEU A 209 -27.85 19.68 14.30
C LEU A 209 -28.19 19.55 15.79
N LEU A 210 -29.47 19.23 16.10
CA LEU A 210 -29.98 19.15 17.47
C LEU A 210 -29.29 18.02 18.26
N THR A 211 -29.10 16.87 17.66
CA THR A 211 -28.59 15.67 18.36
C THR A 211 -27.08 15.53 18.27
N GLY A 212 -26.41 16.21 17.34
CA GLY A 212 -24.98 16.07 17.06
C GLY A 212 -24.61 14.68 16.55
N GLN A 213 -25.57 13.88 16.09
CA GLN A 213 -25.31 12.53 15.61
C GLN A 213 -24.71 12.52 14.20
N ARG A 214 -23.92 11.47 13.89
CA ARG A 214 -23.38 11.31 12.55
C ARG A 214 -24.48 11.02 11.54
N ARG A 215 -24.31 11.43 10.30
CA ARG A 215 -25.25 11.19 9.20
C ARG A 215 -25.76 9.74 9.18
N GLU A 216 -24.87 8.76 9.30
CA GLU A 216 -25.23 7.33 9.29
C GLU A 216 -26.11 6.95 10.49
N ASP A 217 -25.91 7.56 11.65
CA ASP A 217 -26.69 7.30 12.84
C ASP A 217 -28.07 7.97 12.73
N VAL A 218 -28.14 9.19 12.18
CA VAL A 218 -29.40 9.90 11.89
C VAL A 218 -30.27 9.09 10.92
N THR A 219 -29.72 8.61 9.81
CA THR A 219 -30.47 7.85 8.80
C THR A 219 -30.96 6.47 9.30
N ARG A 220 -30.44 6.00 10.44
CA ARG A 220 -30.88 4.74 11.08
C ARG A 220 -31.87 4.90 12.20
N MET A 221 -32.23 6.13 12.56
CA MET A 221 -33.18 6.40 13.61
C MET A 221 -34.59 5.87 13.23
N LYS A 222 -35.25 5.22 14.17
CA LYS A 222 -36.58 4.62 13.97
C LYS A 222 -37.54 5.13 15.02
N PHE A 223 -38.81 5.29 14.67
CA PHE A 223 -39.86 5.64 15.63
C PHE A 223 -40.01 4.59 16.74
N SER A 224 -39.77 3.30 16.44
CA SER A 224 -39.79 2.22 17.43
C SER A 224 -38.68 2.33 18.49
N ALA A 225 -37.69 3.17 18.27
CA ALA A 225 -36.63 3.43 19.26
C ALA A 225 -37.00 4.55 20.25
N ILE A 226 -38.22 5.12 20.14
CA ILE A 226 -38.74 6.11 21.09
C ILE A 226 -39.48 5.36 22.18
N LYS A 227 -39.03 5.53 23.43
CA LYS A 227 -39.64 4.97 24.64
C LYS A 227 -39.46 5.95 25.81
N ASP A 228 -40.47 6.03 26.67
CA ASP A 228 -40.43 6.82 27.90
C ASP A 228 -39.94 8.27 27.68
N GLY A 229 -40.45 8.93 26.63
CA GLY A 229 -40.04 10.33 26.29
C GLY A 229 -38.59 10.49 25.83
N ARG A 230 -37.95 9.40 25.40
CA ARG A 230 -36.55 9.40 24.95
C ARG A 230 -36.37 8.67 23.64
N LEU A 231 -35.50 9.20 22.77
CA LEU A 231 -35.01 8.56 21.56
C LEU A 231 -33.73 7.80 21.86
N PHE A 232 -33.74 6.47 21.71
CA PHE A 232 -32.58 5.62 21.90
C PHE A 232 -31.81 5.45 20.60
N VAL A 233 -30.50 5.75 20.62
CA VAL A 233 -29.62 5.65 19.45
C VAL A 233 -28.40 4.83 19.82
N THR A 234 -28.08 3.82 19.01
CA THR A 234 -26.79 3.13 19.09
C THR A 234 -25.90 3.61 17.96
N GLN A 235 -24.80 4.28 18.30
CA GLN A 235 -23.87 4.83 17.32
C GLN A 235 -23.20 3.71 16.52
N SER A 236 -23.33 3.73 15.21
CA SER A 236 -22.81 2.70 14.31
C SER A 236 -21.28 2.56 14.34
N LYS A 237 -20.56 3.68 14.53
CA LYS A 237 -19.08 3.67 14.53
C LYS A 237 -18.50 3.16 15.83
N THR A 238 -19.06 3.57 16.98
CA THR A 238 -18.47 3.36 18.31
C THR A 238 -19.21 2.34 19.16
N GLY A 239 -20.46 2.00 18.79
CA GLY A 239 -21.33 1.13 19.59
C GLY A 239 -21.92 1.81 20.83
N HIS A 240 -21.65 3.10 21.07
CA HIS A 240 -22.22 3.82 22.21
C HIS A 240 -23.74 3.90 22.12
N LYS A 241 -24.40 3.66 23.23
CA LYS A 241 -25.86 3.76 23.39
C LYS A 241 -26.19 5.09 24.06
N LEU A 242 -27.02 5.88 23.42
CA LEU A 242 -27.47 7.17 23.89
C LEU A 242 -28.99 7.16 24.05
N ALA A 243 -29.48 7.86 25.07
CA ALA A 243 -30.90 8.10 25.30
C ALA A 243 -31.11 9.61 25.32
N MET A 244 -31.63 10.17 24.23
CA MET A 244 -31.84 11.61 24.06
C MET A 244 -33.26 11.94 24.44
N PRO A 245 -33.50 12.89 25.37
CA PRO A 245 -34.83 13.30 25.76
C PRO A 245 -35.51 14.01 24.58
N LEU A 246 -36.83 13.80 24.43
CA LEU A 246 -37.58 14.41 23.33
C LEU A 246 -37.82 15.90 23.51
N ASP A 247 -37.76 16.40 24.75
CA ASP A 247 -37.80 17.82 25.09
C ASP A 247 -36.48 18.57 24.80
N LEU A 248 -35.43 17.86 24.30
CA LEU A 248 -34.22 18.49 23.87
C LEU A 248 -34.52 19.57 22.80
N GLU A 249 -34.17 20.80 23.10
CA GLU A 249 -34.46 21.97 22.27
C GLU A 249 -33.19 22.69 21.89
N LEU A 250 -33.13 23.22 20.67
CA LEU A 250 -32.14 24.19 20.23
C LEU A 250 -32.84 25.51 19.96
N LYS A 251 -32.55 26.50 20.80
CA LYS A 251 -33.21 27.83 20.76
C LYS A 251 -33.12 28.49 19.40
N GLU A 252 -31.99 28.34 18.72
CA GLU A 252 -31.72 28.90 17.38
C GLU A 252 -32.61 28.29 16.28
N LEU A 253 -33.12 27.10 16.49
CA LEU A 253 -34.10 26.46 15.59
C LEU A 253 -35.54 26.71 16.01
N GLY A 254 -35.79 27.07 17.27
CA GLY A 254 -37.12 27.19 17.85
C GLY A 254 -37.93 25.90 17.83
N MET A 255 -37.23 24.74 17.83
CA MET A 255 -37.87 23.41 17.70
C MET A 255 -37.26 22.43 18.70
N SER A 256 -38.13 21.62 19.32
CA SER A 256 -37.72 20.46 20.11
C SER A 256 -37.54 19.21 19.24
N LEU A 257 -36.83 18.21 19.77
CA LEU A 257 -36.68 16.92 19.10
C LEU A 257 -38.06 16.26 18.88
N GLU A 258 -38.99 16.42 19.80
CA GLU A 258 -40.35 15.91 19.69
C GLU A 258 -41.07 16.49 18.47
N LEU A 259 -41.07 17.83 18.34
CA LEU A 259 -41.68 18.51 17.18
C LEU A 259 -41.09 18.02 15.85
N ILE A 260 -39.75 17.87 15.79
CA ILE A 260 -39.08 17.39 14.55
C ILE A 260 -39.50 15.94 14.27
N VAL A 261 -39.57 15.08 15.28
CA VAL A 261 -40.01 13.67 15.13
C VAL A 261 -41.42 13.62 14.64
N ASP A 262 -42.33 14.47 15.13
CA ASP A 262 -43.72 14.52 14.69
C ASP A 262 -43.85 15.01 13.24
N GLU A 263 -43.05 15.99 12.83
CA GLU A 263 -42.96 16.37 11.41
C GLU A 263 -42.48 15.20 10.53
N CYS A 264 -41.51 14.43 11.01
CA CYS A 264 -41.03 13.24 10.28
C CYS A 264 -42.16 12.20 10.11
N ARG A 265 -43.01 11.98 11.13
CA ARG A 265 -44.15 11.04 11.07
C ARG A 265 -45.14 11.39 9.98
N LYS A 266 -45.34 12.70 9.69
CA LYS A 266 -46.24 13.15 8.62
C LYS A 266 -45.72 12.85 7.22
N ILE A 267 -44.43 12.64 7.05
CA ILE A 267 -43.75 12.55 5.74
C ILE A 267 -43.33 11.10 5.45
N THR A 268 -42.83 10.36 6.44
CA THR A 268 -42.16 9.08 6.24
C THR A 268 -42.54 8.04 7.32
N HIS A 269 -42.26 6.75 7.03
CA HIS A 269 -42.38 5.66 8.02
C HIS A 269 -41.12 5.50 8.89
N ARG A 270 -40.07 6.33 8.66
CA ARG A 270 -38.84 6.39 9.46
C ARG A 270 -38.61 7.83 9.88
N ILE A 271 -37.78 8.05 10.90
CA ILE A 271 -37.46 9.39 11.35
C ILE A 271 -36.75 10.19 10.24
N VAL A 272 -35.95 9.51 9.46
CA VAL A 272 -35.28 10.08 8.25
C VAL A 272 -35.16 9.01 7.17
#